data_d3538f61a2921e21da0d4bcf8bb6b4a4
#
_entry.id   d3538f61a2921e21da0d4bcf8bb6b4a4
#
_cell.length_a   1.000
_cell.length_b   1.000
_cell.length_c   1.000
_cell.angle_alpha   90.00
_cell.angle_beta   90.00
_cell.angle_gamma   90.00
#
_symmetry.space_group_name_H-M   'P 1'
#
loop_
_entity.id
_entity.type
_entity.pdbx_description
1 polymer ?
#
loop_
_entity_poly.entity_id
_entity_poly.type
_entity_poly.pdbx_seq_one_letter_code
_entity_poly.pdbx_strand_id
1 'polypeptide(L)'
;WPHWSTHNPESDQAPNHHSWQQLLDKYVAANTDGINRVRYQDFTNADKTLLDAYIAELATIAPTQLSREHQLPYWINLYNALTVRIVLQHPNKDSITDMKAKFFSIGPWDERQLTLEGLPVTLNDIEHRILRPIWQDKRLHYVLNCASIGCPNLSTQAYTKENTPLQLSEAEQTFLAHPRAVAFNAQGKLILSSIFDWYLEDFGGTETALLSYLAQQHGELSNQLRNYSSAIRYHYDWSLNRQHRVND
;
A
#
# COMPACT_ATOMS: atom_id res chain seq x y z
N TRP A 1 4.20 -17.42 7.73
CA TRP A 1 4.37 -17.29 9.20
C TRP A 1 3.14 -17.88 9.90
N PRO A 2 3.20 -19.16 10.32
CA PRO A 2 2.03 -19.92 10.81
C PRO A 2 1.26 -19.25 11.95
N HIS A 3 1.95 -18.53 12.85
CA HIS A 3 1.31 -17.82 13.97
C HIS A 3 0.16 -16.90 13.48
N TRP A 4 0.43 -16.09 12.46
CA TRP A 4 -0.53 -15.10 11.94
C TRP A 4 -1.64 -15.70 11.06
N SER A 5 -1.55 -17.00 10.72
CA SER A 5 -2.63 -17.71 10.03
C SER A 5 -3.78 -18.06 10.98
N THR A 6 -3.59 -17.93 12.29
CA THR A 6 -4.64 -18.13 13.29
C THR A 6 -5.65 -16.99 13.24
N HIS A 7 -6.92 -17.30 13.43
CA HIS A 7 -8.02 -16.35 13.58
C HIS A 7 -9.13 -16.95 14.42
N ASN A 8 -10.00 -16.11 14.95
CA ASN A 8 -11.19 -16.53 15.69
C ASN A 8 -12.44 -16.18 14.88
N PRO A 9 -13.09 -17.15 14.18
CA PRO A 9 -14.24 -16.88 13.32
C PRO A 9 -15.46 -16.35 14.09
N GLU A 10 -15.55 -16.64 15.40
CA GLU A 10 -16.66 -16.20 16.26
C GLU A 10 -16.41 -14.80 16.89
N SER A 11 -15.32 -14.16 16.55
CA SER A 11 -14.97 -12.85 17.13
C SER A 11 -15.72 -11.72 16.45
N ASP A 12 -16.46 -10.96 17.24
CA ASP A 12 -17.10 -9.70 16.84
C ASP A 12 -16.21 -8.48 17.14
N GLN A 13 -14.99 -8.69 17.61
CA GLN A 13 -14.07 -7.61 17.92
C GLN A 13 -13.71 -6.85 16.63
N ALA A 14 -14.11 -5.58 16.56
CA ALA A 14 -13.78 -4.69 15.46
C ALA A 14 -12.73 -3.67 15.92
N PRO A 15 -11.53 -3.61 15.30
CA PRO A 15 -10.57 -2.55 15.57
C PRO A 15 -11.15 -1.18 15.24
N ASN A 16 -10.91 -0.20 16.12
CA ASN A 16 -11.38 1.17 15.90
C ASN A 16 -10.40 1.93 15.00
N HIS A 17 -10.87 2.39 13.84
CA HIS A 17 -10.05 3.13 12.88
C HIS A 17 -10.39 4.62 12.81
N HIS A 18 -11.18 5.15 13.77
CA HIS A 18 -11.66 6.54 13.73
C HIS A 18 -10.51 7.56 13.73
N SER A 19 -9.53 7.40 14.61
CA SER A 19 -8.36 8.30 14.68
C SER A 19 -7.56 8.28 13.38
N TRP A 20 -7.43 7.11 12.74
CA TRP A 20 -6.79 6.98 11.44
C TRP A 20 -7.60 7.68 10.34
N GLN A 21 -8.92 7.50 10.32
CA GLN A 21 -9.80 8.20 9.39
C GLN A 21 -9.68 9.73 9.52
N GLN A 22 -9.66 10.26 10.73
CA GLN A 22 -9.46 11.70 10.95
C GLN A 22 -8.14 12.21 10.33
N LEU A 23 -7.06 11.43 10.45
CA LEU A 23 -5.78 11.78 9.85
C LEU A 23 -5.81 11.69 8.32
N LEU A 24 -6.46 10.68 7.76
CA LEU A 24 -6.65 10.55 6.31
C LEU A 24 -7.44 11.74 5.75
N ASP A 25 -8.58 12.09 6.36
CA ASP A 25 -9.42 13.23 5.97
C ASP A 25 -8.64 14.55 5.98
N LYS A 26 -7.78 14.70 6.98
CA LYS A 26 -7.02 15.94 7.19
C LYS A 26 -5.82 16.06 6.27
N TYR A 27 -5.14 14.96 5.92
CA TYR A 27 -3.82 15.01 5.32
C TYR A 27 -3.70 14.37 3.94
N VAL A 28 -4.63 13.53 3.53
CA VAL A 28 -4.59 12.92 2.18
C VAL A 28 -5.43 13.76 1.23
N ALA A 29 -4.81 14.21 0.16
CA ALA A 29 -5.46 15.00 -0.88
C ALA A 29 -5.52 14.22 -2.19
N ALA A 30 -6.71 14.03 -2.73
CA ALA A 30 -6.90 13.59 -4.11
C ALA A 30 -6.55 14.76 -5.05
N ASN A 31 -5.75 14.49 -6.08
CA ASN A 31 -5.33 15.50 -7.05
C ASN A 31 -5.87 15.17 -8.45
N THR A 32 -5.90 16.18 -9.31
CA THR A 32 -6.44 16.09 -10.67
C THR A 32 -5.65 15.15 -11.59
N ASP A 33 -4.40 14.85 -11.24
CA ASP A 33 -3.56 13.88 -11.92
C ASP A 33 -3.81 12.42 -11.50
N GLY A 34 -4.81 12.17 -10.64
CA GLY A 34 -5.17 10.84 -10.18
C GLY A 34 -4.25 10.25 -9.10
N ILE A 35 -3.29 11.03 -8.57
CA ILE A 35 -2.37 10.59 -7.51
C ILE A 35 -2.74 11.25 -6.18
N ASN A 36 -3.10 10.45 -5.19
CA ASN A 36 -3.28 10.97 -3.84
C ASN A 36 -1.94 11.36 -3.23
N ARG A 37 -1.87 12.58 -2.72
CA ARG A 37 -0.68 13.11 -2.04
C ARG A 37 -0.95 13.36 -0.58
N VAL A 38 0.11 13.26 0.22
CA VAL A 38 0.02 13.44 1.66
C VAL A 38 0.72 14.74 2.06
N ARG A 39 0.04 15.54 2.88
CA ARG A 39 0.55 16.81 3.42
C ARG A 39 1.43 16.55 4.66
N TYR A 40 2.50 15.77 4.50
CA TYR A 40 3.40 15.40 5.60
C TYR A 40 3.94 16.59 6.38
N GLN A 41 4.20 17.72 5.70
CA GLN A 41 4.77 18.92 6.31
C GLN A 41 3.77 19.68 7.20
N ASP A 42 2.48 19.39 7.07
CA ASP A 42 1.42 20.07 7.79
C ASP A 42 0.98 19.30 9.05
N PHE A 43 1.54 18.08 9.27
CA PHE A 43 1.24 17.31 10.47
C PHE A 43 1.66 18.07 11.73
N THR A 44 0.69 18.42 12.56
CA THR A 44 0.95 19.02 13.87
C THR A 44 1.54 17.99 14.84
N ASN A 45 2.15 18.45 15.94
CA ASN A 45 2.64 17.54 16.97
C ASN A 45 1.48 16.75 17.62
N ALA A 46 0.30 17.37 17.76
CA ALA A 46 -0.88 16.68 18.26
C ALA A 46 -1.33 15.54 17.33
N ASP A 47 -1.29 15.77 16.01
CA ASP A 47 -1.68 14.73 15.03
C ASP A 47 -0.64 13.61 14.92
N LYS A 48 0.65 13.91 15.11
CA LYS A 48 1.70 12.87 15.23
C LYS A 48 1.47 12.02 16.48
N THR A 49 1.12 12.66 17.60
CA THR A 49 0.75 11.94 18.83
C THR A 49 -0.51 11.10 18.64
N LEU A 50 -1.51 11.61 17.90
CA LEU A 50 -2.72 10.85 17.56
C LEU A 50 -2.41 9.62 16.72
N LEU A 51 -1.52 9.73 15.73
CA LEU A 51 -1.06 8.60 14.92
C LEU A 51 -0.33 7.55 15.77
N ASP A 52 0.59 8.00 16.64
CA ASP A 52 1.31 7.08 17.53
C ASP A 52 0.36 6.38 18.52
N ALA A 53 -0.64 7.09 19.06
CA ALA A 53 -1.67 6.52 19.92
C ALA A 53 -2.53 5.48 19.19
N TYR A 54 -2.93 5.78 17.94
CA TYR A 54 -3.67 4.82 17.10
C TYR A 54 -2.86 3.53 16.85
N ILE A 55 -1.58 3.66 16.50
CA ILE A 55 -0.71 2.49 16.29
C ILE A 55 -0.54 1.70 17.60
N ALA A 56 -0.38 2.40 18.72
CA ALA A 56 -0.28 1.77 20.04
C ALA A 56 -1.57 1.05 20.43
N GLU A 57 -2.75 1.63 20.14
CA GLU A 57 -4.05 0.97 20.35
C GLU A 57 -4.15 -0.32 19.52
N LEU A 58 -3.82 -0.27 18.23
CA LEU A 58 -3.78 -1.47 17.40
C LEU A 58 -2.81 -2.53 17.94
N ALA A 59 -1.69 -2.11 18.52
CA ALA A 59 -0.71 -3.03 19.11
C ALA A 59 -1.21 -3.75 20.39
N THR A 60 -2.28 -3.26 21.02
CA THR A 60 -2.93 -3.96 22.15
C THR A 60 -3.89 -5.06 21.72
N ILE A 61 -4.32 -5.03 20.48
CA ILE A 61 -5.21 -6.04 19.89
C ILE A 61 -4.38 -7.27 19.54
N ALA A 62 -4.88 -8.45 19.86
CA ALA A 62 -4.32 -9.71 19.40
C ALA A 62 -4.90 -10.04 18.00
N PRO A 63 -4.16 -9.86 16.89
CA PRO A 63 -4.70 -10.13 15.57
C PRO A 63 -5.19 -11.58 15.41
N THR A 64 -4.57 -12.53 16.10
CA THR A 64 -4.98 -13.96 16.08
C THR A 64 -6.38 -14.20 16.69
N GLN A 65 -6.89 -13.25 17.48
CA GLN A 65 -8.23 -13.30 18.08
C GLN A 65 -9.29 -12.56 17.28
N LEU A 66 -8.93 -11.92 16.18
CA LEU A 66 -9.88 -11.31 15.26
C LEU A 66 -10.46 -12.34 14.30
N SER A 67 -11.68 -12.11 13.80
CA SER A 67 -12.18 -12.85 12.63
C SER A 67 -11.39 -12.47 11.37
N ARG A 68 -11.37 -13.35 10.37
CA ARG A 68 -10.62 -13.13 9.13
C ARG A 68 -11.03 -11.82 8.42
N GLU A 69 -12.30 -11.48 8.52
CA GLU A 69 -12.85 -10.25 7.93
C GLU A 69 -12.36 -8.97 8.63
N HIS A 70 -12.05 -9.04 9.94
CA HIS A 70 -11.46 -7.93 10.68
C HIS A 70 -9.93 -7.91 10.63
N GLN A 71 -9.29 -9.06 10.39
CA GLN A 71 -7.83 -9.13 10.25
C GLN A 71 -7.33 -8.38 9.01
N LEU A 72 -8.02 -8.50 7.88
CA LEU A 72 -7.58 -7.87 6.63
C LEU A 72 -7.48 -6.36 6.75
N PRO A 73 -8.57 -5.64 7.11
CA PRO A 73 -8.50 -4.18 7.31
C PRO A 73 -7.54 -3.77 8.43
N TYR A 74 -7.42 -4.56 9.51
CA TYR A 74 -6.45 -4.33 10.57
C TYR A 74 -5.01 -4.23 10.00
N TRP A 75 -4.58 -5.22 9.22
CA TRP A 75 -3.23 -5.27 8.68
C TRP A 75 -2.98 -4.19 7.63
N ILE A 76 -3.95 -3.91 6.76
CA ILE A 76 -3.84 -2.85 5.74
C ILE A 76 -3.68 -1.48 6.41
N ASN A 77 -4.55 -1.14 7.37
CA ASN A 77 -4.48 0.13 8.08
C ASN A 77 -3.19 0.25 8.89
N LEU A 78 -2.78 -0.81 9.57
CA LEU A 78 -1.53 -0.82 10.35
C LEU A 78 -0.31 -0.57 9.45
N TYR A 79 -0.20 -1.27 8.31
CA TYR A 79 0.88 -1.06 7.35
C TYR A 79 0.95 0.40 6.88
N ASN A 80 -0.19 0.95 6.46
CA ASN A 80 -0.28 2.30 5.94
C ASN A 80 0.02 3.36 7.02
N ALA A 81 -0.48 3.18 8.23
CA ALA A 81 -0.20 4.07 9.37
C ALA A 81 1.29 4.04 9.76
N LEU A 82 1.91 2.85 9.80
CA LEU A 82 3.34 2.69 10.04
C LEU A 82 4.17 3.39 8.96
N THR A 83 3.79 3.25 7.70
CA THR A 83 4.47 3.92 6.58
C THR A 83 4.42 5.44 6.72
N VAL A 84 3.24 6.00 7.02
CA VAL A 84 3.10 7.45 7.27
C VAL A 84 3.94 7.88 8.47
N ARG A 85 3.95 7.13 9.57
CA ARG A 85 4.79 7.41 10.74
C ARG A 85 6.28 7.47 10.37
N ILE A 86 6.77 6.52 9.58
CA ILE A 86 8.16 6.50 9.12
C ILE A 86 8.50 7.77 8.35
N VAL A 87 7.66 8.20 7.42
CA VAL A 87 7.89 9.44 6.67
C VAL A 87 7.94 10.65 7.60
N LEU A 88 7.05 10.74 8.58
CA LEU A 88 7.01 11.83 9.56
C LEU A 88 8.24 11.88 10.48
N GLN A 89 8.89 10.73 10.72
CA GLN A 89 10.15 10.64 11.46
C GLN A 89 11.37 11.08 10.64
N HIS A 90 11.23 11.18 9.31
CA HIS A 90 12.31 11.53 8.39
C HIS A 90 11.96 12.75 7.50
N PRO A 91 11.65 13.93 8.10
CA PRO A 91 11.07 15.08 7.38
C PRO A 91 11.95 15.66 6.26
N ASN A 92 13.26 15.39 6.30
CA ASN A 92 14.25 15.90 5.36
C ASN A 92 14.61 14.90 4.24
N LYS A 93 13.86 13.82 4.11
CA LYS A 93 14.05 12.82 3.05
C LYS A 93 13.00 12.98 1.95
N ASP A 94 13.43 12.81 0.72
CA ASP A 94 12.56 12.93 -0.47
C ASP A 94 12.17 11.58 -1.08
N SER A 95 12.70 10.49 -0.52
CA SER A 95 12.36 9.12 -0.89
C SER A 95 12.33 8.23 0.35
N ILE A 96 11.36 7.30 0.40
CA ILE A 96 11.30 6.29 1.47
C ILE A 96 12.52 5.37 1.45
N THR A 97 13.15 5.17 0.30
CA THR A 97 14.37 4.35 0.16
C THR A 97 15.55 4.91 0.95
N ASP A 98 15.53 6.22 1.27
CA ASP A 98 16.56 6.90 2.04
C ASP A 98 16.27 6.93 3.55
N MET A 99 15.09 6.44 3.98
CA MET A 99 14.64 6.40 5.37
C MET A 99 15.02 5.08 6.02
N LYS A 100 16.31 4.85 6.21
CA LYS A 100 16.88 3.60 6.72
C LYS A 100 17.77 3.83 7.92
N ALA A 101 17.69 2.95 8.92
CA ALA A 101 18.58 2.95 10.07
C ALA A 101 19.93 2.26 9.79
N LYS A 102 19.96 1.30 8.84
CA LYS A 102 21.16 0.53 8.51
C LYS A 102 21.76 0.99 7.19
N PHE A 103 23.08 1.14 7.14
CA PHE A 103 23.81 1.65 5.97
C PHE A 103 23.60 0.80 4.70
N PHE A 104 23.43 -0.51 4.83
CA PHE A 104 23.26 -1.44 3.71
C PHE A 104 21.82 -1.84 3.41
N SER A 105 20.80 -1.31 4.12
CA SER A 105 19.40 -1.58 3.81
C SER A 105 18.88 -0.65 2.71
N ILE A 106 17.93 -1.14 1.92
CA ILE A 106 17.15 -0.32 0.99
C ILE A 106 15.83 0.01 1.70
N GLY A 107 15.69 1.27 2.20
CA GLY A 107 14.49 1.71 2.91
C GLY A 107 14.29 1.06 4.29
N PRO A 108 13.15 1.33 4.93
CA PRO A 108 12.86 0.95 6.32
C PRO A 108 12.08 -0.36 6.47
N TRP A 109 11.85 -1.11 5.40
CA TRP A 109 10.88 -2.22 5.38
C TRP A 109 11.25 -3.38 6.30
N ASP A 110 12.54 -3.62 6.55
CA ASP A 110 13.04 -4.67 7.46
C ASP A 110 13.29 -4.16 8.88
N GLU A 111 12.95 -2.90 9.16
CA GLU A 111 13.12 -2.34 10.49
C GLU A 111 11.93 -2.72 11.37
N ARG A 112 12.22 -3.16 12.60
CA ARG A 112 11.18 -3.46 13.58
C ARG A 112 10.36 -2.20 13.86
N GLN A 113 9.07 -2.26 13.57
CA GLN A 113 8.16 -1.14 13.79
C GLN A 113 7.43 -1.20 15.13
N LEU A 114 7.03 -2.39 15.55
CA LEU A 114 6.28 -2.62 16.78
C LEU A 114 6.41 -4.10 17.21
N THR A 115 5.77 -4.43 18.32
CA THR A 115 5.63 -5.81 18.80
C THR A 115 4.15 -6.14 18.92
N LEU A 116 3.71 -7.24 18.30
CA LEU A 116 2.35 -7.77 18.39
C LEU A 116 2.41 -9.16 18.97
N GLU A 117 1.59 -9.46 19.97
CA GLU A 117 1.57 -10.75 20.66
C GLU A 117 2.97 -11.26 21.06
N GLY A 118 3.84 -10.34 21.50
CA GLY A 118 5.23 -10.65 21.89
C GLY A 118 6.22 -10.80 20.70
N LEU A 119 5.76 -10.75 19.46
CA LEU A 119 6.58 -10.91 18.27
C LEU A 119 6.93 -9.57 17.63
N PRO A 120 8.20 -9.31 17.29
CA PRO A 120 8.57 -8.12 16.53
C PRO A 120 8.03 -8.21 15.10
N VAL A 121 7.49 -7.10 14.58
CA VAL A 121 6.88 -7.02 13.27
C VAL A 121 7.48 -5.86 12.49
N THR A 122 7.81 -6.11 11.22
CA THR A 122 8.30 -5.16 10.22
C THR A 122 7.26 -4.93 9.14
N LEU A 123 7.43 -3.93 8.27
CA LEU A 123 6.56 -3.75 7.10
C LEU A 123 6.65 -4.96 6.16
N ASN A 124 7.86 -5.50 5.93
CA ASN A 124 8.06 -6.70 5.12
C ASN A 124 7.37 -7.93 5.73
N ASP A 125 7.33 -8.05 7.06
CA ASP A 125 6.57 -9.11 7.71
C ASP A 125 5.08 -8.99 7.41
N ILE A 126 4.50 -7.78 7.54
CA ILE A 126 3.07 -7.55 7.29
C ILE A 126 2.72 -7.90 5.84
N GLU A 127 3.48 -7.40 4.88
CA GLU A 127 3.20 -7.62 3.47
C GLU A 127 3.52 -9.05 3.02
N HIS A 128 4.78 -9.51 3.21
CA HIS A 128 5.27 -10.72 2.57
C HIS A 128 5.08 -11.99 3.38
N ARG A 129 4.95 -11.89 4.69
CA ARG A 129 4.80 -13.07 5.57
C ARG A 129 3.40 -13.22 6.16
N ILE A 130 2.56 -12.18 6.07
CA ILE A 130 1.20 -12.17 6.60
C ILE A 130 0.18 -11.98 5.49
N LEU A 131 0.10 -10.78 4.90
CA LEU A 131 -0.98 -10.45 3.96
C LEU A 131 -0.95 -11.32 2.69
N ARG A 132 0.16 -11.32 1.95
CA ARG A 132 0.26 -12.05 0.69
C ARG A 132 0.00 -13.56 0.82
N PRO A 133 0.64 -14.29 1.74
CA PRO A 133 0.45 -15.75 1.83
C PRO A 133 -0.90 -16.16 2.41
N ILE A 134 -1.54 -15.31 3.25
CA ILE A 134 -2.81 -15.66 3.90
C ILE A 134 -4.01 -15.40 2.97
N TRP A 135 -4.05 -14.25 2.31
CA TRP A 135 -5.19 -13.90 1.44
C TRP A 135 -4.99 -14.28 -0.02
N GLN A 136 -3.76 -14.36 -0.52
CA GLN A 136 -3.42 -14.69 -1.91
C GLN A 136 -4.19 -13.83 -2.92
N ASP A 137 -4.47 -12.58 -2.55
CA ASP A 137 -5.20 -11.60 -3.35
C ASP A 137 -4.23 -10.55 -3.90
N LYS A 138 -4.03 -10.56 -5.22
CA LYS A 138 -3.13 -9.59 -5.88
C LYS A 138 -3.55 -8.14 -5.69
N ARG A 139 -4.82 -7.87 -5.34
CA ARG A 139 -5.30 -6.51 -5.06
C ARG A 139 -4.67 -5.89 -3.82
N LEU A 140 -4.04 -6.71 -2.96
CA LEU A 140 -3.24 -6.20 -1.84
C LEU A 140 -2.14 -5.24 -2.31
N HIS A 141 -1.56 -5.48 -3.49
CA HIS A 141 -0.54 -4.59 -4.06
C HIS A 141 -1.07 -3.19 -4.41
N TYR A 142 -2.39 -2.99 -4.46
CA TYR A 142 -3.00 -1.69 -4.78
C TYR A 142 -3.47 -0.90 -3.56
N VAL A 143 -3.40 -1.48 -2.35
CA VAL A 143 -3.88 -0.88 -1.11
C VAL A 143 -2.80 -0.66 -0.06
N LEU A 144 -1.63 -1.27 -0.23
CA LEU A 144 -0.46 -1.05 0.60
C LEU A 144 0.37 0.10 0.03
N ASN A 145 0.39 1.24 0.71
CA ASN A 145 1.07 2.43 0.23
C ASN A 145 2.48 2.54 0.83
N CYS A 146 3.50 2.56 -0.03
CA CYS A 146 4.89 2.74 0.36
C CYS A 146 5.38 4.21 0.30
N ALA A 147 4.45 5.16 0.34
CA ALA A 147 4.73 6.61 0.35
C ALA A 147 5.46 7.16 -0.89
N SER A 148 5.52 6.45 -2.01
CA SER A 148 6.13 6.95 -3.25
C SER A 148 5.10 7.31 -4.32
N ILE A 149 5.49 8.14 -5.29
CA ILE A 149 4.64 8.51 -6.46
C ILE A 149 4.33 7.28 -7.31
N GLY A 150 5.28 6.36 -7.47
CA GLY A 150 5.07 5.10 -8.19
C GLY A 150 4.12 4.12 -7.51
N CYS A 151 3.85 4.32 -6.21
CA CYS A 151 2.98 3.46 -5.42
C CYS A 151 1.50 3.69 -5.76
N PRO A 152 0.63 2.68 -5.60
CA PRO A 152 -0.81 2.91 -5.53
C PRO A 152 -1.19 3.96 -4.49
N ASN A 153 -2.33 4.58 -4.66
CA ASN A 153 -2.77 5.66 -3.78
C ASN A 153 -2.95 5.20 -2.34
N LEU A 154 -2.48 6.02 -1.37
CA LEU A 154 -3.01 5.91 -0.02
C LEU A 154 -4.51 6.26 -0.08
N SER A 155 -5.36 5.35 0.39
CA SER A 155 -6.80 5.59 0.43
C SER A 155 -7.13 6.78 1.32
N THR A 156 -8.16 7.54 0.96
CA THR A 156 -8.76 8.58 1.81
C THR A 156 -9.69 8.02 2.88
N GLN A 157 -9.98 6.71 2.81
CA GLN A 157 -10.84 6.03 3.76
C GLN A 157 -10.08 4.92 4.47
N ALA A 158 -10.22 4.85 5.79
CA ALA A 158 -9.74 3.71 6.56
C ALA A 158 -10.49 2.44 6.13
N TYR A 159 -9.77 1.32 6.08
CA TYR A 159 -10.35 0.03 5.75
C TYR A 159 -11.15 -0.50 6.94
N THR A 160 -12.34 -1.02 6.68
CA THR A 160 -13.18 -1.75 7.63
C THR A 160 -13.64 -3.06 7.00
N LYS A 161 -14.20 -3.96 7.78
CA LYS A 161 -14.79 -5.21 7.28
C LYS A 161 -15.78 -4.94 6.13
N GLU A 162 -16.61 -3.90 6.28
CA GLU A 162 -17.71 -3.59 5.36
C GLU A 162 -17.21 -3.00 4.04
N ASN A 163 -16.20 -2.12 4.09
CA ASN A 163 -15.76 -1.38 2.90
C ASN A 163 -14.55 -1.99 2.19
N THR A 164 -13.79 -2.89 2.83
CA THR A 164 -12.58 -3.48 2.26
C THR A 164 -12.79 -4.15 0.90
N PRO A 165 -13.84 -4.96 0.68
CA PRO A 165 -14.05 -5.61 -0.62
C PRO A 165 -14.22 -4.60 -1.77
N LEU A 166 -14.95 -3.51 -1.51
CA LEU A 166 -15.15 -2.44 -2.49
C LEU A 166 -13.85 -1.66 -2.72
N GLN A 167 -13.18 -1.23 -1.64
CA GLN A 167 -11.94 -0.47 -1.73
C GLN A 167 -10.81 -1.22 -2.46
N LEU A 168 -10.70 -2.55 -2.27
CA LEU A 168 -9.75 -3.38 -3.03
C LEU A 168 -10.01 -3.29 -4.54
N SER A 169 -11.27 -3.36 -4.95
CA SER A 169 -11.66 -3.31 -6.38
C SER A 169 -11.48 -1.91 -6.96
N GLU A 170 -11.81 -0.86 -6.21
CA GLU A 170 -11.63 0.53 -6.63
C GLU A 170 -10.15 0.91 -6.73
N ALA A 171 -9.31 0.45 -5.79
CA ALA A 171 -7.87 0.67 -5.82
C ALA A 171 -7.23 -0.01 -7.03
N GLU A 172 -7.62 -1.26 -7.36
CA GLU A 172 -7.19 -1.97 -8.56
C GLU A 172 -7.55 -1.18 -9.82
N GLN A 173 -8.82 -0.81 -9.98
CA GLN A 173 -9.29 -0.06 -11.15
C GLN A 173 -8.58 1.29 -11.29
N THR A 174 -8.47 2.04 -10.20
CA THR A 174 -7.83 3.36 -10.19
C THR A 174 -6.35 3.27 -10.55
N PHE A 175 -5.62 2.30 -9.98
CA PHE A 175 -4.20 2.16 -10.26
C PHE A 175 -3.97 1.70 -11.70
N LEU A 176 -4.68 0.67 -12.15
CA LEU A 176 -4.51 0.11 -13.50
C LEU A 176 -4.88 1.12 -14.60
N ALA A 177 -5.88 1.96 -14.39
CA ALA A 177 -6.26 3.01 -15.34
C ALA A 177 -5.23 4.15 -15.44
N HIS A 178 -4.29 4.26 -14.48
CA HIS A 178 -3.32 5.34 -14.43
C HIS A 178 -2.06 5.01 -15.26
N PRO A 179 -1.49 5.97 -16.05
CA PRO A 179 -0.30 5.74 -16.88
C PRO A 179 0.95 5.26 -16.10
N ARG A 180 1.04 5.53 -14.78
CA ARG A 180 2.14 5.01 -13.93
C ARG A 180 2.09 3.49 -13.74
N ALA A 181 0.93 2.86 -13.94
CA ALA A 181 0.77 1.41 -13.88
C ALA A 181 0.96 0.78 -15.25
N VAL A 182 0.25 1.30 -16.27
CA VAL A 182 0.23 0.73 -17.63
C VAL A 182 0.23 1.87 -18.64
N ALA A 183 1.25 1.94 -19.48
CA ALA A 183 1.33 2.93 -20.53
C ALA A 183 2.02 2.39 -21.78
N PHE A 184 1.64 2.92 -22.96
CA PHE A 184 2.40 2.78 -24.17
C PHE A 184 3.07 4.10 -24.52
N ASN A 185 4.37 4.07 -24.82
CA ASN A 185 5.08 5.27 -25.26
C ASN A 185 4.77 5.59 -26.74
N ALA A 186 5.29 6.71 -27.24
CA ALA A 186 5.07 7.17 -28.62
C ALA A 186 5.59 6.17 -29.69
N GLN A 187 6.48 5.25 -29.33
CA GLN A 187 6.99 4.19 -30.22
C GLN A 187 6.22 2.87 -30.05
N GLY A 188 5.08 2.87 -29.35
CA GLY A 188 4.27 1.68 -29.09
C GLY A 188 4.91 0.66 -28.14
N LYS A 189 5.93 1.05 -27.34
CA LYS A 189 6.53 0.17 -26.34
C LYS A 189 5.76 0.24 -25.03
N LEU A 190 5.45 -0.94 -24.46
CA LEU A 190 4.76 -1.06 -23.19
C LEU A 190 5.72 -0.71 -22.04
N ILE A 191 5.24 0.15 -21.16
CA ILE A 191 5.87 0.53 -19.91
C ILE A 191 4.91 0.13 -18.78
N LEU A 192 5.36 -0.72 -17.89
CA LEU A 192 4.60 -1.16 -16.71
C LEU A 192 5.25 -0.64 -15.43
N SER A 193 4.45 -0.50 -14.38
CA SER A 193 4.97 -0.31 -13.04
C SER A 193 5.88 -1.48 -12.64
N SER A 194 7.01 -1.17 -11.98
CA SER A 194 7.90 -2.21 -11.46
C SER A 194 7.24 -3.11 -10.40
N ILE A 195 6.09 -2.73 -9.85
CA ILE A 195 5.27 -3.60 -8.98
C ILE A 195 4.98 -4.94 -9.69
N PHE A 196 4.69 -4.92 -10.99
CA PHE A 196 4.39 -6.14 -11.75
C PHE A 196 5.61 -7.03 -11.98
N ASP A 197 6.82 -6.47 -11.99
CA ASP A 197 8.06 -7.22 -12.07
C ASP A 197 8.42 -7.83 -10.70
N TRP A 198 8.38 -7.01 -9.65
CA TRP A 198 8.73 -7.44 -8.29
C TRP A 198 7.82 -8.54 -7.76
N TYR A 199 6.55 -8.50 -8.14
CA TYR A 199 5.51 -9.41 -7.65
C TYR A 199 4.92 -10.28 -8.76
N LEU A 200 5.69 -10.56 -9.80
CA LEU A 200 5.23 -11.30 -10.99
C LEU A 200 4.52 -12.63 -10.62
N GLU A 201 5.00 -13.31 -9.59
CA GLU A 201 4.39 -14.55 -9.09
C GLU A 201 2.92 -14.37 -8.69
N ASP A 202 2.56 -13.25 -8.08
CA ASP A 202 1.18 -12.96 -7.66
C ASP A 202 0.27 -12.62 -8.85
N PHE A 203 0.86 -12.31 -10.00
CA PHE A 203 0.18 -12.03 -11.27
C PHE A 203 0.22 -13.20 -12.27
N GLY A 204 0.57 -14.41 -11.78
CA GLY A 204 0.55 -15.65 -12.56
C GLY A 204 1.93 -16.15 -13.01
N GLY A 205 3.02 -15.55 -12.50
CA GLY A 205 4.39 -16.05 -12.63
C GLY A 205 5.04 -15.86 -13.99
N THR A 206 4.34 -15.31 -14.99
CA THR A 206 4.87 -15.07 -16.33
C THR A 206 4.36 -13.76 -16.91
N GLU A 207 5.16 -13.12 -17.79
CA GLU A 207 4.69 -11.91 -18.51
C GLU A 207 3.43 -12.17 -19.34
N THR A 208 3.25 -13.37 -19.88
CA THR A 208 2.04 -13.76 -20.63
C THR A 208 0.81 -13.77 -19.72
N ALA A 209 0.92 -14.32 -18.51
CA ALA A 209 -0.17 -14.31 -17.54
C ALA A 209 -0.49 -12.90 -17.05
N LEU A 210 0.55 -12.10 -16.78
CA LEU A 210 0.43 -10.70 -16.43
C LEU A 210 -0.30 -9.90 -17.53
N LEU A 211 0.12 -10.02 -18.80
CA LEU A 211 -0.53 -9.33 -19.92
C LEU A 211 -1.99 -9.76 -20.08
N SER A 212 -2.30 -11.04 -19.89
CA SER A 212 -3.67 -11.55 -19.92
C SER A 212 -4.53 -10.92 -18.81
N TYR A 213 -3.99 -10.85 -17.60
CA TYR A 213 -4.66 -10.19 -16.48
C TYR A 213 -4.89 -8.70 -16.76
N LEU A 214 -3.86 -7.95 -17.16
CA LEU A 214 -3.97 -6.53 -17.48
C LEU A 214 -5.00 -6.29 -18.60
N ALA A 215 -5.00 -7.11 -19.63
CA ALA A 215 -5.94 -7.02 -20.75
C ALA A 215 -7.40 -7.26 -20.33
N GLN A 216 -7.65 -8.05 -19.29
CA GLN A 216 -8.99 -8.27 -18.73
C GLN A 216 -9.50 -7.05 -17.95
N GLN A 217 -8.58 -6.35 -17.28
CA GLN A 217 -8.90 -5.18 -16.46
C GLN A 217 -8.96 -3.88 -17.27
N HIS A 218 -8.27 -3.80 -18.42
CA HIS A 218 -8.20 -2.61 -19.27
C HIS A 218 -9.18 -2.68 -20.45
N GLY A 219 -10.22 -1.83 -20.48
CA GLY A 219 -11.13 -1.74 -21.61
C GLY A 219 -10.43 -1.27 -22.89
N GLU A 220 -9.84 -0.06 -22.88
CA GLU A 220 -9.25 0.58 -24.06
C GLU A 220 -7.95 -0.07 -24.53
N LEU A 221 -7.08 -0.48 -23.61
CA LEU A 221 -5.78 -1.09 -23.93
C LEU A 221 -5.84 -2.62 -24.09
N SER A 222 -7.01 -3.25 -23.88
CA SER A 222 -7.16 -4.71 -23.86
C SER A 222 -6.56 -5.38 -25.10
N ASN A 223 -6.89 -4.89 -26.29
CA ASN A 223 -6.40 -5.47 -27.55
C ASN A 223 -4.89 -5.28 -27.75
N GLN A 224 -4.35 -4.12 -27.36
CA GLN A 224 -2.91 -3.86 -27.44
C GLN A 224 -2.13 -4.76 -26.48
N LEU A 225 -2.61 -4.92 -25.25
CA LEU A 225 -2.01 -5.79 -24.24
C LEU A 225 -2.03 -7.26 -24.66
N ARG A 226 -3.16 -7.77 -25.18
CA ARG A 226 -3.28 -9.17 -25.64
C ARG A 226 -2.31 -9.51 -26.78
N ASN A 227 -2.04 -8.56 -27.66
CA ASN A 227 -1.21 -8.78 -28.85
C ASN A 227 0.24 -8.29 -28.65
N TYR A 228 0.60 -7.83 -27.47
CA TYR A 228 1.94 -7.35 -27.18
C TYR A 228 2.93 -8.51 -27.07
N SER A 229 3.99 -8.48 -27.89
CA SER A 229 5.01 -9.54 -27.96
C SER A 229 6.45 -9.02 -27.90
N SER A 230 6.60 -7.71 -27.66
CA SER A 230 7.94 -7.11 -27.49
C SER A 230 8.34 -7.07 -26.02
N ALA A 231 9.61 -6.79 -25.73
CA ALA A 231 10.09 -6.65 -24.36
C ALA A 231 9.35 -5.53 -23.59
N ILE A 232 8.93 -5.85 -22.38
CA ILE A 232 8.30 -4.91 -21.46
C ILE A 232 9.38 -4.05 -20.81
N ARG A 233 9.11 -2.77 -20.61
CA ARG A 233 9.91 -1.88 -19.76
C ARG A 233 9.21 -1.69 -18.45
N TYR A 234 9.97 -1.73 -17.36
CA TYR A 234 9.46 -1.47 -16.02
C TYR A 234 9.99 -0.13 -15.51
N HIS A 235 9.13 0.63 -14.84
CA HIS A 235 9.46 1.93 -14.28
C HIS A 235 8.80 2.12 -12.93
N TYR A 236 9.49 2.83 -12.02
CA TYR A 236 8.94 3.20 -10.72
C TYR A 236 9.53 4.51 -10.24
N ASP A 237 8.66 5.42 -9.78
CA ASP A 237 9.06 6.71 -9.21
C ASP A 237 9.10 6.61 -7.68
N TRP A 238 10.30 6.62 -7.12
CA TRP A 238 10.55 6.55 -5.69
C TRP A 238 10.44 7.90 -4.96
N SER A 239 10.16 9.00 -5.65
CA SER A 239 9.89 10.31 -5.02
C SER A 239 8.70 10.18 -4.09
N LEU A 240 8.74 10.83 -2.92
CA LEU A 240 7.63 10.81 -1.97
C LEU A 240 6.33 11.35 -2.60
N ASN A 241 5.21 10.70 -2.29
CA ASN A 241 3.86 11.16 -2.60
C ASN A 241 3.47 12.39 -1.76
N ARG A 242 4.38 13.34 -1.63
CA ARG A 242 4.22 14.57 -0.86
C ARG A 242 3.38 15.58 -1.64
N GLN A 243 2.42 16.21 -0.96
CA GLN A 243 1.79 17.41 -1.49
C GLN A 243 2.76 18.59 -1.34
N HIS A 244 3.20 19.16 -2.46
CA HIS A 244 3.96 20.41 -2.42
C HIS A 244 3.03 21.56 -2.02
N ARG A 245 3.52 22.46 -1.18
CA ARG A 245 2.82 23.73 -0.95
C ARG A 245 2.80 24.47 -2.29
N VAL A 246 1.62 24.85 -2.73
CA VAL A 246 1.54 25.88 -3.78
C VAL A 246 2.10 27.14 -3.11
N ASN A 247 3.27 27.57 -3.56
CA ASN A 247 3.77 28.89 -3.15
C ASN A 247 2.78 29.90 -3.71
N ASP A 248 2.06 30.57 -2.81
CA ASP A 248 1.23 31.74 -3.12
C ASP A 248 2.09 32.87 -3.68
#